data_e48915107771944b2f238a9ad657ee4b
#
_entry.id   e48915107771944b2f238a9ad657ee4b
#
_cell.length_a   1.000
_cell.length_b   1.000
_cell.length_c   1.000
_cell.angle_alpha   90.00
_cell.angle_beta   90.00
_cell.angle_gamma   90.00
#
_symmetry.space_group_name_H-M   'P 1'
#
loop_
_entity.id
_entity.type
_entity.pdbx_description
1 polymer ?
#
loop_
_entity_poly.entity_id
_entity_poly.type
_entity_poly.pdbx_seq_one_letter_code
_entity_poly.pdbx_strand_id
1 'polypeptide(L)'
;MNKFRFTFKVLVIAIFMFAFASLAQGQATRTWVSGVGDDVNPCSRTAPCKTYAGAISKTADKGEISTLDPGGFGAVTITKNLTIDGTNGAGFGSILASGTSGVIVNDSATATPNTVVVTLRHLSINGASTTAGSGIRFIAGKTLIVENCVISGFTGTGTVGRGISVEL
;
A
#
# COMPACT_ATOMS: atom_id res chain seq x y z
N MET A 1 40.29 21.16 33.22
CA MET A 1 40.29 20.22 32.04
C MET A 1 39.18 19.17 32.05
N ASN A 2 38.68 18.72 33.21
CA ASN A 2 37.62 17.70 33.30
C ASN A 2 36.21 18.21 32.96
N LYS A 3 35.86 19.47 33.23
CA LYS A 3 34.51 20.03 32.94
C LYS A 3 34.25 20.12 31.41
N PHE A 4 35.25 20.52 30.64
CA PHE A 4 35.14 20.59 29.17
C PHE A 4 34.93 19.20 28.51
N ARG A 5 35.61 18.19 29.00
CA ARG A 5 35.43 16.82 28.53
C ARG A 5 34.07 16.24 28.89
N PHE A 6 33.52 16.62 30.02
CA PHE A 6 32.21 16.20 30.47
C PHE A 6 31.10 16.87 29.62
N THR A 7 31.16 18.17 29.41
CA THR A 7 30.19 18.90 28.56
C THR A 7 30.25 18.41 27.11
N PHE A 8 31.44 18.13 26.58
CA PHE A 8 31.58 17.57 25.21
C PHE A 8 30.92 16.19 25.08
N LYS A 9 31.09 15.30 26.07
CA LYS A 9 30.44 13.97 26.08
C LYS A 9 28.90 14.09 26.15
N VAL A 10 28.39 14.98 27.00
CA VAL A 10 26.94 15.21 27.12
C VAL A 10 26.38 15.76 25.80
N LEU A 11 27.07 16.68 25.15
CA LEU A 11 26.65 17.24 23.87
C LEU A 11 26.60 16.18 22.77
N VAL A 12 27.61 15.30 22.68
CA VAL A 12 27.65 14.20 21.71
C VAL A 12 26.49 13.21 21.94
N ILE A 13 26.21 12.85 23.19
CA ILE A 13 25.09 11.97 23.54
C ILE A 13 23.76 12.62 23.18
N ALA A 14 23.59 13.91 23.46
CA ALA A 14 22.38 14.65 23.10
C ALA A 14 22.16 14.69 21.58
N ILE A 15 23.18 14.97 20.79
CA ILE A 15 23.13 14.97 19.32
C ILE A 15 22.80 13.56 18.80
N PHE A 16 23.37 12.52 19.40
CA PHE A 16 23.10 11.14 19.01
C PHE A 16 21.63 10.74 19.32
N MET A 17 21.09 11.15 20.49
CA MET A 17 19.68 10.93 20.82
C MET A 17 18.72 11.67 19.88
N PHE A 18 19.04 12.90 19.48
CA PHE A 18 18.23 13.66 18.50
C PHE A 18 18.26 13.02 17.10
N ALA A 19 19.36 12.42 16.70
CA ALA A 19 19.47 11.74 15.39
C ALA A 19 18.57 10.50 15.28
N PHE A 20 18.23 9.83 16.38
CA PHE A 20 17.32 8.68 16.41
C PHE A 20 15.85 9.05 16.63
N ALA A 21 15.53 10.25 17.09
CA ALA A 21 14.15 10.69 17.32
C ALA A 21 13.35 10.86 16.02
N SER A 22 14.00 10.96 14.86
CA SER A 22 13.36 11.21 13.56
C SER A 22 12.75 9.96 12.91
N LEU A 23 12.93 8.76 13.46
CA LEU A 23 12.53 7.50 12.81
C LEU A 23 11.21 6.92 13.30
N ALA A 24 10.59 7.50 14.32
CA ALA A 24 9.31 7.03 14.84
C ALA A 24 8.13 7.72 14.13
N GLN A 25 8.01 7.61 12.81
CA GLN A 25 6.74 7.91 12.17
C GLN A 25 5.77 6.77 12.48
N GLY A 26 4.90 6.98 13.46
CA GLY A 26 3.80 6.07 13.75
C GLY A 26 2.92 5.90 12.50
N GLN A 27 2.67 4.66 12.10
CA GLN A 27 1.75 4.38 11.00
C GLN A 27 0.34 4.84 11.36
N ALA A 28 -0.34 5.50 10.40
CA ALA A 28 -1.71 5.97 10.59
C ALA A 28 -2.71 4.85 10.34
N THR A 29 -3.78 4.80 11.11
CA THR A 29 -4.88 3.84 10.88
C THR A 29 -5.67 4.15 9.61
N ARG A 30 -5.57 5.39 9.11
CA ARG A 30 -6.12 5.80 7.82
C ARG A 30 -5.14 6.70 7.09
N THR A 31 -4.91 6.37 5.82
CA THR A 31 -4.07 7.15 4.90
C THR A 31 -4.83 7.47 3.63
N TRP A 32 -4.31 8.41 2.84
CA TRP A 32 -4.98 8.87 1.62
C TRP A 32 -4.02 8.90 0.44
N VAL A 33 -4.59 8.58 -0.73
CA VAL A 33 -3.94 8.79 -2.03
C VAL A 33 -4.70 9.80 -2.86
N SER A 34 -3.99 10.53 -3.71
CA SER A 34 -4.53 11.54 -4.63
C SER A 34 -3.77 11.57 -5.94
N GLY A 35 -4.46 11.86 -7.04
CA GLY A 35 -3.85 12.07 -8.35
C GLY A 35 -2.76 13.15 -8.36
N VAL A 36 -2.82 14.11 -7.45
CA VAL A 36 -1.83 15.18 -7.24
C VAL A 36 -0.93 14.95 -6.01
N GLY A 37 -1.00 13.77 -5.39
CA GLY A 37 -0.20 13.40 -4.23
C GLY A 37 1.27 13.16 -4.56
N ASP A 38 2.06 12.93 -3.49
CA ASP A 38 3.47 12.56 -3.57
C ASP A 38 3.80 11.50 -2.52
N ASP A 39 4.54 10.45 -2.89
CA ASP A 39 4.86 9.35 -1.98
C ASP A 39 5.90 9.74 -0.90
N VAL A 40 6.51 10.92 -0.97
CA VAL A 40 7.28 11.47 0.16
C VAL A 40 6.40 12.03 1.28
N ASN A 41 5.15 12.35 0.98
CA ASN A 41 4.17 12.86 1.94
C ASN A 41 3.84 11.85 3.04
N PRO A 42 3.33 12.28 4.20
CA PRO A 42 2.89 11.38 5.28
C PRO A 42 1.60 10.61 4.94
N CYS A 43 1.02 10.75 3.77
CA CYS A 43 -0.26 10.22 3.33
C CYS A 43 -1.44 10.67 4.21
N SER A 44 -1.36 11.85 4.82
CA SER A 44 -2.50 12.47 5.47
C SER A 44 -3.50 13.02 4.44
N ARG A 45 -4.70 13.38 4.89
CA ARG A 45 -5.71 13.93 3.99
C ARG A 45 -5.29 15.25 3.32
N THR A 46 -4.46 16.04 3.99
CA THR A 46 -3.95 17.33 3.48
C THR A 46 -2.62 17.21 2.75
N ALA A 47 -1.91 16.11 2.92
CA ALA A 47 -0.65 15.78 2.24
C ALA A 47 -0.71 14.29 1.82
N PRO A 48 -1.52 13.96 0.77
CA PRO A 48 -1.75 12.58 0.34
C PRO A 48 -0.55 12.00 -0.39
N CYS A 49 -0.48 10.68 -0.41
CA CYS A 49 0.47 9.94 -1.25
C CYS A 49 -0.01 9.87 -2.71
N LYS A 50 0.91 9.56 -3.60
CA LYS A 50 0.63 9.39 -5.04
C LYS A 50 0.10 8.00 -5.37
N THR A 51 0.62 6.97 -4.69
CA THR A 51 0.34 5.57 -5.05
C THR A 51 -0.14 4.75 -3.86
N TYR A 52 -0.86 3.65 -4.12
CA TYR A 52 -1.18 2.67 -3.08
C TYR A 52 0.08 2.03 -2.49
N ALA A 53 1.11 1.80 -3.31
CA ALA A 53 2.40 1.27 -2.86
C ALA A 53 3.13 2.24 -1.92
N GLY A 54 3.07 3.55 -2.16
CA GLY A 54 3.60 4.56 -1.26
C GLY A 54 2.83 4.66 0.04
N ALA A 55 1.48 4.55 -0.03
CA ALA A 55 0.62 4.66 1.14
C ALA A 55 0.71 3.45 2.07
N ILE A 56 0.88 2.23 1.54
CA ILE A 56 0.86 1.00 2.35
C ILE A 56 1.95 0.99 3.44
N SER A 57 3.12 1.56 3.16
CA SER A 57 4.22 1.64 4.14
C SER A 57 3.89 2.52 5.34
N LYS A 58 2.97 3.48 5.18
CA LYS A 58 2.56 4.49 6.16
C LYS A 58 1.22 4.18 6.81
N THR A 59 0.53 3.15 6.33
CA THR A 59 -0.73 2.66 6.89
C THR A 59 -0.45 1.60 7.94
N ALA A 60 -1.10 1.67 9.10
CA ALA A 60 -1.01 0.66 10.14
C ALA A 60 -1.60 -0.69 9.70
N ASP A 61 -1.24 -1.78 10.39
CA ASP A 61 -1.96 -3.05 10.26
C ASP A 61 -3.44 -2.83 10.60
N LYS A 62 -4.33 -3.47 9.85
CA LYS A 62 -5.80 -3.29 9.90
C LYS A 62 -6.28 -1.86 9.57
N GLY A 63 -5.40 -1.05 8.97
CA GLY A 63 -5.73 0.30 8.54
C GLY A 63 -6.44 0.34 7.19
N GLU A 64 -6.75 1.56 6.76
CA GLU A 64 -7.42 1.83 5.49
C GLU A 64 -6.62 2.83 4.65
N ILE A 65 -6.51 2.57 3.35
CA ILE A 65 -6.07 3.54 2.35
C ILE A 65 -7.29 4.02 1.59
N SER A 66 -7.61 5.31 1.69
CA SER A 66 -8.73 5.93 1.00
C SER A 66 -8.27 6.78 -0.18
N THR A 67 -9.06 6.80 -1.24
CA THR A 67 -8.81 7.62 -2.42
C THR A 67 -9.52 8.97 -2.29
N LEU A 68 -8.80 10.08 -2.50
CA LEU A 68 -9.37 11.43 -2.39
C LEU A 68 -10.06 11.91 -3.67
N ASP A 69 -9.50 11.52 -4.81
CA ASP A 69 -9.95 11.95 -6.14
C ASP A 69 -9.78 10.81 -7.16
N PRO A 70 -10.49 10.84 -8.31
CA PRO A 70 -10.28 9.87 -9.38
C PRO A 70 -8.85 9.93 -9.90
N GLY A 71 -8.22 8.76 -10.05
CA GLY A 71 -6.85 8.70 -10.55
C GLY A 71 -6.33 7.28 -10.69
N GLY A 72 -5.14 7.16 -11.29
CA GLY A 72 -4.39 5.92 -11.38
C GLY A 72 -3.34 5.84 -10.28
N PHE A 73 -3.49 4.87 -9.37
CA PHE A 73 -2.67 4.78 -8.16
C PHE A 73 -1.67 3.63 -8.16
N GLY A 74 -1.48 3.01 -9.35
CA GLY A 74 -0.49 1.96 -9.56
C GLY A 74 -0.80 0.62 -8.88
N ALA A 75 -0.06 -0.41 -9.27
CA ALA A 75 -0.15 -1.74 -8.68
C ALA A 75 0.38 -1.75 -7.23
N VAL A 76 -0.11 -2.70 -6.44
CA VAL A 76 0.27 -2.81 -5.02
C VAL A 76 0.41 -4.25 -4.57
N THR A 77 1.43 -4.51 -3.74
CA THR A 77 1.59 -5.78 -3.00
C THR A 77 1.20 -5.56 -1.54
N ILE A 78 0.30 -6.39 -1.04
CA ILE A 78 -0.26 -6.32 0.31
C ILE A 78 0.26 -7.50 1.12
N THR A 79 0.93 -7.20 2.23
CA THR A 79 1.55 -8.18 3.13
C THR A 79 1.02 -8.09 4.56
N LYS A 80 -0.03 -7.29 4.80
CA LYS A 80 -0.63 -7.06 6.11
C LYS A 80 -2.15 -6.88 6.00
N ASN A 81 -2.87 -6.93 7.12
CA ASN A 81 -4.30 -6.62 7.12
C ASN A 81 -4.53 -5.21 6.62
N LEU A 82 -5.37 -5.05 5.61
CA LEU A 82 -5.56 -3.76 4.95
C LEU A 82 -6.91 -3.66 4.26
N THR A 83 -7.50 -2.48 4.30
CA THR A 83 -8.59 -2.08 3.41
C THR A 83 -8.08 -1.06 2.40
N ILE A 84 -8.36 -1.25 1.11
CA ILE A 84 -8.21 -0.21 0.09
C ILE A 84 -9.59 0.18 -0.40
N ASP A 85 -9.94 1.46 -0.24
CA ASP A 85 -11.20 2.02 -0.69
C ASP A 85 -10.98 3.04 -1.81
N GLY A 86 -11.40 2.68 -3.02
CA GLY A 86 -11.27 3.49 -4.22
C GLY A 86 -12.27 4.64 -4.31
N THR A 87 -13.28 4.72 -3.43
CA THR A 87 -14.24 5.82 -3.44
C THR A 87 -14.14 6.67 -2.18
N ASN A 88 -14.13 7.96 -2.37
CA ASN A 88 -14.43 8.93 -1.32
C ASN A 88 -15.42 9.98 -1.88
N GLY A 89 -16.48 9.51 -2.53
CA GLY A 89 -17.54 10.35 -3.07
C GLY A 89 -17.27 10.95 -4.47
N ALA A 90 -16.09 10.77 -5.08
CA ALA A 90 -15.71 11.42 -6.32
C ALA A 90 -15.39 10.48 -7.48
N GLY A 91 -15.55 9.16 -7.33
CA GLY A 91 -15.28 8.19 -8.39
C GLY A 91 -14.36 7.04 -7.95
N PHE A 92 -13.99 6.19 -8.91
CA PHE A 92 -13.17 5.02 -8.65
C PHE A 92 -11.68 5.34 -8.59
N GLY A 93 -11.00 4.84 -7.56
CA GLY A 93 -9.56 4.69 -7.59
C GLY A 93 -9.19 3.64 -8.62
N SER A 94 -8.29 3.97 -9.57
CA SER A 94 -7.92 3.01 -10.60
C SER A 94 -6.50 2.49 -10.43
N ILE A 95 -6.31 1.25 -10.90
CA ILE A 95 -5.02 0.59 -11.01
C ILE A 95 -4.83 0.22 -12.48
N LEU A 96 -3.84 0.84 -13.13
CA LEU A 96 -3.38 0.40 -14.44
C LEU A 96 -2.22 -0.56 -14.23
N ALA A 97 -2.42 -1.84 -14.60
CA ALA A 97 -1.49 -2.93 -14.35
C ALA A 97 -0.92 -3.47 -15.68
N SER A 98 -0.31 -2.59 -16.48
CA SER A 98 0.31 -3.00 -17.73
C SER A 98 1.56 -3.85 -17.48
N GLY A 99 1.56 -5.09 -17.93
CA GLY A 99 2.68 -6.03 -17.79
C GLY A 99 2.86 -6.65 -16.39
N THR A 100 1.91 -6.46 -15.49
CA THR A 100 1.98 -7.00 -14.11
C THR A 100 0.59 -7.33 -13.56
N SER A 101 0.52 -7.84 -12.32
CA SER A 101 -0.74 -7.96 -11.59
C SER A 101 -1.11 -6.62 -10.94
N GLY A 102 -2.42 -6.32 -10.88
CA GLY A 102 -2.91 -5.08 -10.28
C GLY A 102 -2.75 -5.05 -8.77
N VAL A 103 -3.24 -6.08 -8.09
CA VAL A 103 -3.08 -6.26 -6.64
C VAL A 103 -2.52 -7.65 -6.38
N ILE A 104 -1.49 -7.72 -5.57
CA ILE A 104 -0.92 -8.99 -5.09
C ILE A 104 -1.13 -9.05 -3.58
N VAL A 105 -1.76 -10.11 -3.08
CA VAL A 105 -1.86 -10.42 -1.66
C VAL A 105 -0.93 -11.58 -1.36
N ASN A 106 0.09 -11.32 -0.53
CA ASN A 106 1.08 -12.33 -0.20
C ASN A 106 1.73 -12.04 1.14
N ASP A 107 1.35 -12.77 2.18
CA ASP A 107 1.94 -12.70 3.51
C ASP A 107 2.91 -13.85 3.82
N SER A 108 3.27 -14.67 2.82
CA SER A 108 4.11 -15.88 3.02
C SER A 108 5.46 -15.60 3.69
N ALA A 109 6.01 -14.40 3.50
CA ALA A 109 7.30 -13.99 4.08
C ALA A 109 7.15 -13.22 5.40
N THR A 110 5.94 -13.12 5.96
CA THR A 110 5.70 -12.43 7.25
C THR A 110 5.94 -13.38 8.42
N ALA A 111 5.98 -12.83 9.64
CA ALA A 111 6.11 -13.65 10.85
C ALA A 111 4.92 -14.58 11.11
N THR A 112 3.75 -14.27 10.55
CA THR A 112 2.51 -15.05 10.68
C THR A 112 1.88 -15.24 9.29
N PRO A 113 2.38 -16.18 8.48
CA PRO A 113 1.83 -16.45 7.15
C PRO A 113 0.37 -16.92 7.21
N ASN A 114 -0.37 -16.67 6.13
CA ASN A 114 -1.78 -17.08 5.96
C ASN A 114 -2.74 -16.50 7.02
N THR A 115 -2.44 -15.31 7.55
CA THR A 115 -3.28 -14.65 8.57
C THR A 115 -3.91 -13.35 8.08
N VAL A 116 -3.42 -12.79 6.98
CA VAL A 116 -3.81 -11.47 6.48
C VAL A 116 -5.23 -11.48 5.91
N VAL A 117 -6.01 -10.49 6.32
CA VAL A 117 -7.34 -10.18 5.81
C VAL A 117 -7.27 -8.91 4.99
N VAL A 118 -7.64 -8.98 3.72
CA VAL A 118 -7.62 -7.84 2.80
C VAL A 118 -9.02 -7.56 2.28
N THR A 119 -9.42 -6.29 2.32
CA THR A 119 -10.66 -5.79 1.71
C THR A 119 -10.31 -4.80 0.60
N LEU A 120 -10.80 -5.07 -0.59
CA LEU A 120 -10.69 -4.19 -1.76
C LEU A 120 -12.08 -3.77 -2.18
N ARG A 121 -12.33 -2.47 -2.23
CA ARG A 121 -13.64 -1.96 -2.63
C ARG A 121 -13.57 -0.72 -3.50
N HIS A 122 -14.53 -0.61 -4.41
CA HIS A 122 -14.70 0.51 -5.33
C HIS A 122 -13.46 0.78 -6.20
N LEU A 123 -12.76 -0.26 -6.64
CA LEU A 123 -11.57 -0.16 -7.46
C LEU A 123 -11.88 -0.50 -8.93
N SER A 124 -11.25 0.22 -9.84
CA SER A 124 -11.17 -0.13 -11.25
C SER A 124 -9.77 -0.64 -11.57
N ILE A 125 -9.62 -1.94 -11.84
CA ILE A 125 -8.34 -2.58 -12.10
C ILE A 125 -8.28 -2.97 -13.57
N ASN A 126 -7.38 -2.33 -14.34
CA ASN A 126 -7.27 -2.52 -15.77
C ASN A 126 -5.86 -2.99 -16.16
N GLY A 127 -5.79 -4.11 -16.85
CA GLY A 127 -4.56 -4.70 -17.36
C GLY A 127 -4.06 -4.11 -18.69
N ALA A 128 -4.79 -3.17 -19.31
CA ALA A 128 -4.46 -2.62 -20.62
C ALA A 128 -4.18 -3.68 -21.71
N SER A 129 -5.00 -4.72 -21.73
CA SER A 129 -4.81 -5.89 -22.61
C SER A 129 -3.50 -6.64 -22.38
N THR A 130 -2.96 -6.59 -21.17
CA THR A 130 -1.74 -7.34 -20.83
C THR A 130 -1.96 -8.85 -20.90
N THR A 131 -0.96 -9.56 -21.39
CA THR A 131 -0.88 -11.02 -21.33
C THR A 131 -0.13 -11.51 -20.08
N ALA A 132 0.42 -10.62 -19.28
CA ALA A 132 1.16 -10.91 -18.04
C ALA A 132 0.35 -10.48 -16.82
N GLY A 133 0.37 -11.30 -15.78
CA GLY A 133 -0.31 -11.00 -14.52
C GLY A 133 -1.81 -11.24 -14.52
N SER A 134 -2.45 -10.86 -13.44
CA SER A 134 -3.89 -10.95 -13.20
C SER A 134 -4.37 -9.67 -12.49
N GLY A 135 -5.69 -9.41 -12.50
CA GLY A 135 -6.24 -8.25 -11.80
C GLY A 135 -5.90 -8.27 -10.32
N ILE A 136 -6.30 -9.35 -9.64
CA ILE A 136 -5.93 -9.62 -8.26
C ILE A 136 -5.28 -11.00 -8.22
N ARG A 137 -4.13 -11.08 -7.56
CA ARG A 137 -3.40 -12.32 -7.35
C ARG A 137 -3.29 -12.60 -5.86
N PHE A 138 -4.00 -13.63 -5.39
CA PHE A 138 -4.00 -14.05 -3.99
C PHE A 138 -3.09 -15.27 -3.84
N ILE A 139 -1.89 -15.05 -3.31
CA ILE A 139 -0.83 -16.06 -3.17
C ILE A 139 -0.84 -16.66 -1.76
N ALA A 140 -0.90 -15.80 -0.74
CA ALA A 140 -0.94 -16.20 0.65
C ALA A 140 -1.72 -15.16 1.46
N GLY A 141 -2.56 -15.62 2.38
CA GLY A 141 -3.41 -14.81 3.25
C GLY A 141 -4.58 -15.63 3.78
N LYS A 142 -5.31 -15.09 4.74
CA LYS A 142 -6.47 -15.74 5.33
C LYS A 142 -7.76 -15.48 4.53
N THR A 143 -7.97 -14.22 4.13
CA THR A 143 -9.24 -13.80 3.53
C THR A 143 -9.02 -12.65 2.55
N LEU A 144 -9.65 -12.74 1.40
CA LEU A 144 -9.78 -11.64 0.44
C LEU A 144 -11.27 -11.31 0.27
N ILE A 145 -11.63 -10.06 0.50
CA ILE A 145 -12.98 -9.52 0.29
C ILE A 145 -12.87 -8.52 -0.86
N VAL A 146 -13.69 -8.70 -1.90
CA VAL A 146 -13.73 -7.82 -3.08
C VAL A 146 -15.15 -7.33 -3.27
N GLU A 147 -15.36 -6.02 -3.17
CA GLU A 147 -16.68 -5.38 -3.19
C GLU A 147 -16.70 -4.25 -4.23
N ASN A 148 -17.68 -4.27 -5.09
CA ASN A 148 -17.92 -3.20 -6.08
C ASN A 148 -16.67 -2.82 -6.88
N CYS A 149 -15.87 -3.81 -7.27
CA CYS A 149 -14.68 -3.62 -8.09
C CYS A 149 -14.94 -4.02 -9.55
N VAL A 150 -14.33 -3.30 -10.47
CA VAL A 150 -14.31 -3.63 -11.89
C VAL A 150 -12.92 -4.11 -12.27
N ILE A 151 -12.80 -5.30 -12.84
CA ILE A 151 -11.52 -5.90 -13.26
C ILE A 151 -11.62 -6.24 -14.74
N SER A 152 -10.70 -5.71 -15.55
CA SER A 152 -10.73 -5.89 -17.00
C SER A 152 -9.34 -5.83 -17.65
N GLY A 153 -9.25 -6.22 -18.92
CA GLY A 153 -8.05 -6.04 -19.72
C GLY A 153 -6.88 -6.99 -19.39
N PHE A 154 -7.15 -8.15 -18.77
CA PHE A 154 -6.18 -9.21 -18.55
C PHE A 154 -6.47 -10.35 -19.54
N THR A 155 -5.60 -10.54 -20.54
CA THR A 155 -5.84 -11.43 -21.70
C THR A 155 -4.88 -12.60 -21.80
N GLY A 156 -4.02 -12.82 -20.80
CA GLY A 156 -3.10 -13.95 -20.74
C GLY A 156 -3.81 -15.30 -20.65
N THR A 157 -3.04 -16.38 -20.76
CA THR A 157 -3.53 -17.77 -20.69
C THR A 157 -2.86 -18.53 -19.54
N GLY A 158 -3.46 -19.64 -19.12
CA GLY A 158 -2.93 -20.47 -18.04
C GLY A 158 -3.12 -19.83 -16.65
N THR A 159 -2.03 -19.54 -15.95
CA THR A 159 -2.04 -18.96 -14.60
C THR A 159 -2.11 -17.44 -14.60
N VAL A 160 -2.00 -16.79 -15.75
CA VAL A 160 -2.07 -15.35 -15.96
C VAL A 160 -3.30 -14.95 -16.77
N GLY A 161 -3.63 -13.68 -16.88
CA GLY A 161 -4.77 -13.18 -17.64
C GLY A 161 -6.11 -13.37 -16.94
N ARG A 162 -6.12 -13.65 -15.65
CA ARG A 162 -7.35 -13.82 -14.85
C ARG A 162 -7.76 -12.51 -14.20
N GLY A 163 -9.08 -12.32 -14.04
CA GLY A 163 -9.58 -11.24 -13.18
C GLY A 163 -9.07 -11.41 -11.74
N ILE A 164 -9.31 -12.60 -11.16
CA ILE A 164 -8.80 -12.98 -9.83
C ILE A 164 -8.13 -14.36 -9.96
N SER A 165 -6.89 -14.47 -9.48
CA SER A 165 -6.13 -15.72 -9.38
C SER A 165 -5.90 -16.05 -7.92
N VAL A 166 -6.26 -17.28 -7.51
CA VAL A 166 -6.01 -17.82 -6.17
C VAL A 166 -5.00 -18.95 -6.30
N GLU A 167 -3.89 -18.85 -5.55
CA GLU A 167 -2.70 -19.71 -5.68
C GLU A 167 -2.29 -20.28 -4.31
N LEU A 168 -3.23 -20.83 -3.57
CA LEU A 168 -3.01 -21.41 -2.22
C LEU A 168 -2.25 -22.73 -2.25
#